data_81dae12eb8dd3adb61dc542c88d860fd
#
_entry.id   81dae12eb8dd3adb61dc542c88d860fd
#
_cell.length_a   1.000
_cell.length_b   1.000
_cell.length_c   1.000
_cell.angle_alpha   90.00
_cell.angle_beta   90.00
_cell.angle_gamma   90.00
#
_symmetry.space_group_name_H-M   'P 1'
#
loop_
_entity.id
_entity.type
_entity.pdbx_description
1 polymer ?
#
loop_
_entity_poly.entity_id
_entity_poly.type
_entity_poly.pdbx_seq_one_letter_code
_entity_poly.pdbx_strand_id
1 'polypeptide(L)'
;MLCRVADSLYWIARYIERAENLVRFLKVGWAVSLDTEHPSASQWLSLVDTCADRELFEQLDTSPTPASVIHFITREVENPNSISNCIASARENARQIREVIPSEVFEEINELHLLLQEEPEFWQLALTEQLDEIRKRCLVVRGVEEATMQRDESWCFTRIGRMLERADKTARMLDVKYFLLLPRPEDVGGPLDELQWIALLRSVGAYQMYRQYHAEISPSQVSAFLLMEPLFPRSVHYCLLELMASVEAIEADKSSRPSSTLLAALKLMQAQWSXTDINDLISSGLHEGIDGLQQQLNTIHTLTEARYFTPSPCT
;
A
#
# COMPACT_ATOMS: atom_id res chain seq x y z
N MET A 1 -21.33 -14.24 -7.21
CA MET A 1 -20.56 -13.40 -8.19
C MET A 1 -19.65 -14.29 -9.01
N LEU A 2 -19.40 -13.95 -10.30
CA LEU A 2 -18.45 -14.66 -11.14
C LEU A 2 -17.02 -14.43 -10.65
N CYS A 3 -16.18 -15.49 -10.68
CA CYS A 3 -14.78 -15.43 -10.22
C CYS A 3 -14.01 -14.27 -10.90
N ARG A 4 -14.19 -14.08 -12.21
CA ARG A 4 -13.54 -13.02 -12.97
C ARG A 4 -13.92 -11.62 -12.47
N VAL A 5 -15.18 -11.42 -12.09
CA VAL A 5 -15.64 -10.12 -11.60
C VAL A 5 -15.03 -9.84 -10.21
N ALA A 6 -15.05 -10.86 -9.33
CA ALA A 6 -14.44 -10.74 -8.00
C ALA A 6 -12.94 -10.40 -8.10
N ASP A 7 -12.23 -11.11 -8.99
CA ASP A 7 -10.81 -10.91 -9.25
C ASP A 7 -10.55 -9.47 -9.74
N SER A 8 -11.35 -9.00 -10.73
CA SER A 8 -11.18 -7.64 -11.26
C SER A 8 -11.41 -6.57 -10.19
N LEU A 9 -12.45 -6.70 -9.36
CA LEU A 9 -12.73 -5.75 -8.27
C LEU A 9 -11.57 -5.70 -7.27
N TYR A 10 -11.08 -6.86 -6.89
CA TYR A 10 -9.95 -7.00 -5.96
C TYR A 10 -8.71 -6.31 -6.52
N TRP A 11 -8.36 -6.57 -7.81
CA TRP A 11 -7.16 -6.00 -8.40
C TRP A 11 -7.28 -4.51 -8.71
N ILE A 12 -8.46 -4.00 -9.10
CA ILE A 12 -8.69 -2.55 -9.24
C ILE A 12 -8.30 -1.87 -7.92
N ALA A 13 -8.85 -2.37 -6.80
CA ALA A 13 -8.59 -1.79 -5.50
C ALA A 13 -7.12 -1.89 -5.12
N ARG A 14 -6.45 -3.02 -5.39
CA ARG A 14 -5.03 -3.20 -5.12
C ARG A 14 -4.18 -2.20 -5.93
N TYR A 15 -4.46 -2.07 -7.23
CA TYR A 15 -3.67 -1.19 -8.10
C TYR A 15 -3.82 0.29 -7.71
N ILE A 16 -5.04 0.73 -7.42
CA ILE A 16 -5.27 2.14 -7.00
C ILE A 16 -4.57 2.40 -5.65
N GLU A 17 -4.71 1.48 -4.69
CA GLU A 17 -4.05 1.62 -3.39
C GLU A 17 -2.52 1.55 -3.54
N ARG A 18 -2.00 0.67 -4.42
CA ARG A 18 -0.57 0.56 -4.71
C ARG A 18 -0.02 1.87 -5.29
N ALA A 19 -0.68 2.41 -6.32
CA ALA A 19 -0.28 3.67 -6.95
C ALA A 19 -0.22 4.80 -5.92
N GLU A 20 -1.26 4.93 -5.09
CA GLU A 20 -1.31 5.95 -4.05
C GLU A 20 -0.19 5.79 -3.03
N ASN A 21 0.12 4.55 -2.62
CA ASN A 21 1.17 4.29 -1.65
C ASN A 21 2.57 4.49 -2.25
N LEU A 22 2.78 4.18 -3.53
CA LEU A 22 4.05 4.48 -4.20
C LEU A 22 4.34 5.99 -4.20
N VAL A 23 3.30 6.81 -4.39
CA VAL A 23 3.42 8.27 -4.23
C VAL A 23 3.92 8.59 -2.81
N ARG A 24 3.37 7.95 -1.79
CA ARG A 24 3.76 8.20 -0.40
C ARG A 24 5.21 7.79 -0.14
N PHE A 25 5.66 6.65 -0.70
CA PHE A 25 7.08 6.24 -0.63
C PHE A 25 8.00 7.31 -1.23
N LEU A 26 7.66 7.79 -2.41
CA LEU A 26 8.45 8.83 -3.08
C LEU A 26 8.48 10.13 -2.27
N LYS A 27 7.37 10.49 -1.62
CA LYS A 27 7.31 11.70 -0.80
C LYS A 27 8.22 11.57 0.44
N VAL A 28 8.28 10.40 1.08
CA VAL A 28 9.21 10.16 2.19
C VAL A 28 10.66 10.28 1.69
N GLY A 29 10.99 9.57 0.62
CA GLY A 29 12.34 9.57 0.06
C GLY A 29 12.78 10.99 -0.34
N TRP A 30 11.88 11.73 -1.00
CA TRP A 30 12.16 13.11 -1.43
C TRP A 30 12.37 14.02 -0.23
N ALA A 31 11.50 13.97 0.79
CA ALA A 31 11.63 14.79 1.99
C ALA A 31 12.95 14.53 2.71
N VAL A 32 13.30 13.25 2.88
CA VAL A 32 14.56 12.87 3.54
C VAL A 32 15.77 13.35 2.72
N SER A 33 15.68 13.27 1.38
CA SER A 33 16.79 13.70 0.52
C SER A 33 17.05 15.21 0.62
N LEU A 34 16.02 16.02 0.88
CA LEU A 34 16.18 17.46 1.05
C LEU A 34 16.89 17.81 2.36
N ASP A 35 16.77 16.95 3.37
CA ASP A 35 17.39 17.18 4.69
C ASP A 35 18.83 16.65 4.76
N THR A 36 19.32 16.03 3.67
CA THR A 36 20.68 15.47 3.60
C THR A 36 21.53 16.28 2.60
N GLU A 37 22.69 16.76 3.04
CA GLU A 37 23.57 17.54 2.17
C GLU A 37 24.01 16.74 0.92
N HIS A 38 24.19 15.44 1.07
CA HIS A 38 24.59 14.55 -0.03
C HIS A 38 23.81 13.24 0.07
N PRO A 39 22.59 13.20 -0.48
CA PRO A 39 21.84 11.92 -0.51
C PRO A 39 22.64 10.88 -1.31
N SER A 40 22.94 9.79 -0.67
CA SER A 40 23.74 8.72 -1.30
C SER A 40 22.88 7.89 -2.26
N ALA A 41 23.56 7.25 -3.22
CA ALA A 41 22.91 6.29 -4.12
C ALA A 41 22.20 5.18 -3.31
N SER A 42 22.76 4.80 -2.17
CA SER A 42 22.19 3.75 -1.31
C SER A 42 20.83 4.14 -0.73
N GLN A 43 20.60 5.43 -0.44
CA GLN A 43 19.30 5.90 0.07
C GLN A 43 18.20 5.72 -0.98
N TRP A 44 18.48 6.05 -2.24
CA TRP A 44 17.50 5.89 -3.33
C TRP A 44 17.29 4.43 -3.68
N LEU A 45 18.37 3.60 -3.65
CA LEU A 45 18.25 2.16 -3.84
C LEU A 45 17.41 1.50 -2.74
N SER A 46 17.49 1.99 -1.50
CA SER A 46 16.65 1.50 -0.40
C SER A 46 15.17 1.67 -0.70
N LEU A 47 14.80 2.74 -1.42
CA LEU A 47 13.42 2.94 -1.85
C LEU A 47 13.02 1.86 -2.87
N VAL A 48 13.90 1.53 -3.81
CA VAL A 48 13.66 0.46 -4.78
C VAL A 48 13.51 -0.89 -4.05
N ASP A 49 14.37 -1.16 -3.06
CA ASP A 49 14.30 -2.40 -2.26
C ASP A 49 12.95 -2.55 -1.56
N THR A 50 12.42 -1.44 -1.07
CA THR A 50 11.21 -1.47 -0.24
C THR A 50 9.92 -1.48 -1.05
N CYS A 51 9.84 -0.70 -2.12
CA CYS A 51 8.56 -0.46 -2.80
C CYS A 51 8.50 -0.99 -4.23
N ALA A 52 9.61 -1.50 -4.77
CA ALA A 52 9.69 -1.90 -6.16
C ALA A 52 10.51 -3.20 -6.31
N ASP A 53 11.02 -3.43 -7.49
CA ASP A 53 11.76 -4.64 -7.83
C ASP A 53 13.22 -4.28 -8.10
N ARG A 54 14.08 -4.56 -7.11
CA ARG A 54 15.52 -4.30 -7.19
C ARG A 54 16.17 -5.03 -8.37
N GLU A 55 15.83 -6.31 -8.54
CA GLU A 55 16.40 -7.14 -9.60
C GLU A 55 16.06 -6.55 -10.98
N LEU A 56 14.81 -6.19 -11.21
CA LEU A 56 14.38 -5.57 -12.45
C LEU A 56 15.08 -4.23 -12.68
N PHE A 57 15.19 -3.40 -11.63
CA PHE A 57 15.88 -2.11 -11.73
C PHE A 57 17.33 -2.29 -12.19
N GLU A 58 18.03 -3.28 -11.63
CA GLU A 58 19.42 -3.59 -12.01
C GLU A 58 19.53 -4.18 -13.42
N GLN A 59 18.55 -4.99 -13.84
CA GLN A 59 18.51 -5.55 -15.20
C GLN A 59 18.36 -4.47 -16.26
N LEU A 60 17.74 -3.33 -15.93
CA LEU A 60 17.62 -2.21 -16.85
C LEU A 60 18.90 -1.38 -16.96
N ASP A 61 19.96 -1.80 -16.29
CA ASP A 61 21.29 -1.18 -16.32
C ASP A 61 21.24 0.32 -16.00
N THR A 62 20.46 0.69 -14.99
CA THR A 62 20.20 2.07 -14.65
C THR A 62 21.02 2.48 -13.42
N SER A 63 21.81 3.54 -13.55
CA SER A 63 22.52 4.13 -12.39
C SER A 63 21.50 4.64 -11.37
N PRO A 64 21.67 4.32 -10.08
CA PRO A 64 20.71 4.70 -9.05
C PRO A 64 20.81 6.18 -8.66
N THR A 65 20.23 7.04 -9.48
CA THR A 65 20.10 8.48 -9.21
C THR A 65 18.66 8.78 -8.74
N PRO A 66 18.42 9.92 -8.10
CA PRO A 66 17.04 10.33 -7.80
C PRO A 66 16.14 10.27 -9.03
N ALA A 67 16.60 10.80 -10.16
CA ALA A 67 15.81 10.85 -11.40
C ALA A 67 15.48 9.44 -11.90
N SER A 68 16.45 8.50 -11.91
CA SER A 68 16.23 7.16 -12.43
C SER A 68 15.29 6.34 -11.52
N VAL A 69 15.42 6.48 -10.20
CA VAL A 69 14.55 5.79 -9.23
C VAL A 69 13.12 6.35 -9.33
N ILE A 70 12.99 7.67 -9.38
CA ILE A 70 11.66 8.31 -9.54
C ILE A 70 11.01 7.84 -10.85
N HIS A 71 11.75 7.83 -11.96
CA HIS A 71 11.25 7.34 -13.25
C HIS A 71 10.80 5.87 -13.15
N PHE A 72 11.65 5.01 -12.54
CA PHE A 72 11.36 3.59 -12.39
C PHE A 72 10.06 3.33 -11.62
N ILE A 73 9.84 4.09 -10.53
CA ILE A 73 8.66 3.92 -9.68
C ILE A 73 7.43 4.55 -10.33
N THR A 74 7.58 5.70 -11.05
CA THR A 74 6.42 6.43 -11.56
C THR A 74 5.96 5.94 -12.93
N ARG A 75 6.88 5.72 -13.89
CA ARG A 75 6.48 5.54 -15.29
C ARG A 75 7.32 4.57 -16.12
N GLU A 76 8.24 3.80 -15.50
CA GLU A 76 9.01 2.80 -16.25
C GLU A 76 8.07 1.76 -16.85
N VAL A 77 8.10 1.63 -18.17
CA VAL A 77 7.20 0.75 -18.93
C VAL A 77 7.45 -0.72 -18.60
N GLU A 78 8.72 -1.09 -18.40
CA GLU A 78 9.11 -2.47 -18.07
C GLU A 78 8.80 -2.85 -16.62
N ASN A 79 8.51 -1.87 -15.77
CA ASN A 79 8.14 -2.11 -14.37
C ASN A 79 6.62 -2.30 -14.27
N PRO A 80 6.11 -3.54 -14.13
CA PRO A 80 4.67 -3.76 -14.09
C PRO A 80 4.01 -3.10 -12.88
N ASN A 81 4.79 -2.72 -11.87
CA ASN A 81 4.31 -2.07 -10.66
C ASN A 81 4.59 -0.57 -10.63
N SER A 82 5.02 0.04 -11.75
CA SER A 82 5.11 1.51 -11.80
C SER A 82 3.72 2.13 -11.62
N ILE A 83 3.68 3.35 -11.14
CA ILE A 83 2.40 4.06 -10.92
C ILE A 83 1.57 4.06 -12.22
N SER A 84 2.19 4.40 -13.36
CA SER A 84 1.49 4.43 -14.65
C SER A 84 0.93 3.06 -15.02
N ASN A 85 1.70 1.99 -14.82
CA ASN A 85 1.24 0.63 -15.15
C ASN A 85 0.17 0.14 -14.16
N CYS A 86 0.26 0.52 -12.88
CA CYS A 86 -0.81 0.21 -11.92
C CYS A 86 -2.14 0.84 -12.36
N ILE A 87 -2.11 2.12 -12.76
CA ILE A 87 -3.33 2.82 -13.20
C ILE A 87 -3.86 2.21 -14.52
N ALA A 88 -2.96 1.88 -15.45
CA ALA A 88 -3.36 1.21 -16.70
C ALA A 88 -4.03 -0.14 -16.41
N SER A 89 -3.48 -0.93 -15.48
CA SER A 89 -4.04 -2.22 -15.09
C SER A 89 -5.40 -2.06 -14.38
N ALA A 90 -5.51 -1.06 -13.50
CA ALA A 90 -6.79 -0.74 -12.84
C ALA A 90 -7.85 -0.40 -13.88
N ARG A 91 -7.49 0.44 -14.86
CA ARG A 91 -8.41 0.85 -15.94
C ARG A 91 -8.85 -0.36 -16.77
N GLU A 92 -7.91 -1.23 -17.13
CA GLU A 92 -8.24 -2.41 -17.95
C GLU A 92 -9.20 -3.35 -17.20
N ASN A 93 -8.93 -3.60 -15.92
CA ASN A 93 -9.85 -4.40 -15.09
C ASN A 93 -11.23 -3.72 -14.99
N ALA A 94 -11.27 -2.42 -14.76
CA ALA A 94 -12.54 -1.67 -14.67
C ALA A 94 -13.31 -1.71 -15.99
N ARG A 95 -12.61 -1.63 -17.14
CA ARG A 95 -13.22 -1.72 -18.47
C ARG A 95 -13.94 -3.05 -18.66
N GLN A 96 -13.37 -4.14 -18.13
CA GLN A 96 -13.93 -5.49 -18.28
C GLN A 96 -15.19 -5.71 -17.44
N ILE A 97 -15.44 -4.88 -16.41
CA ILE A 97 -16.56 -5.05 -15.48
C ILE A 97 -17.40 -3.77 -15.35
N ARG A 98 -17.49 -2.99 -16.43
CA ARG A 98 -18.20 -1.70 -16.42
C ARG A 98 -19.66 -1.80 -15.98
N GLU A 99 -20.29 -2.95 -16.23
CA GLU A 99 -21.68 -3.21 -15.85
C GLU A 99 -21.85 -3.49 -14.34
N VAL A 100 -20.75 -3.67 -13.62
CA VAL A 100 -20.76 -4.00 -12.18
C VAL A 100 -20.39 -2.79 -11.31
N ILE A 101 -19.50 -1.92 -11.81
CA ILE A 101 -19.03 -0.75 -11.06
C ILE A 101 -19.83 0.50 -11.45
N PRO A 102 -19.98 1.47 -10.53
CA PRO A 102 -20.58 2.76 -10.91
C PRO A 102 -19.80 3.42 -12.04
N SER A 103 -20.50 4.06 -12.98
CA SER A 103 -19.85 4.73 -14.12
C SER A 103 -18.84 5.78 -13.67
N GLU A 104 -19.18 6.51 -12.59
CA GLU A 104 -18.27 7.54 -12.04
C GLU A 104 -16.93 6.93 -11.60
N VAL A 105 -16.93 5.72 -11.05
CA VAL A 105 -15.69 5.03 -10.66
C VAL A 105 -14.81 4.79 -11.90
N PHE A 106 -15.41 4.26 -12.98
CA PHE A 106 -14.67 4.05 -14.23
C PHE A 106 -14.14 5.38 -14.79
N GLU A 107 -14.98 6.42 -14.78
CA GLU A 107 -14.61 7.74 -15.31
C GLU A 107 -13.38 8.29 -14.60
N GLU A 108 -13.36 8.24 -13.26
CA GLU A 108 -12.22 8.76 -12.48
C GLU A 108 -10.93 7.97 -12.75
N ILE A 109 -11.02 6.63 -12.85
CA ILE A 109 -9.86 5.78 -13.18
C ILE A 109 -9.37 6.13 -14.59
N ASN A 110 -10.29 6.26 -15.55
CA ASN A 110 -9.96 6.56 -16.93
C ASN A 110 -9.31 7.95 -17.07
N GLU A 111 -9.81 8.96 -16.36
CA GLU A 111 -9.22 10.31 -16.38
C GLU A 111 -7.79 10.29 -15.83
N LEU A 112 -7.55 9.56 -14.73
CA LEU A 112 -6.21 9.41 -14.20
C LEU A 112 -5.29 8.71 -15.21
N HIS A 113 -5.79 7.65 -15.85
CA HIS A 113 -5.03 6.94 -16.89
C HIS A 113 -4.64 7.88 -18.03
N LEU A 114 -5.59 8.67 -18.53
CA LEU A 114 -5.33 9.61 -19.62
C LEU A 114 -4.30 10.66 -19.21
N LEU A 115 -4.41 11.19 -18.01
CA LEU A 115 -3.43 12.16 -17.50
C LEU A 115 -2.00 11.58 -17.54
N LEU A 116 -1.83 10.33 -17.12
CA LEU A 116 -0.50 9.72 -17.03
C LEU A 116 0.06 9.26 -18.38
N GLN A 117 -0.80 8.93 -19.35
CA GLN A 117 -0.39 8.34 -20.63
C GLN A 117 -0.39 9.33 -21.79
N GLU A 118 -1.31 10.30 -21.79
CA GLU A 118 -1.54 11.15 -22.96
C GLU A 118 -1.18 12.62 -22.74
N GLU A 119 -0.77 13.01 -21.54
CA GLU A 119 -0.39 14.39 -21.24
C GLU A 119 1.09 14.49 -20.88
N PRO A 120 2.01 14.56 -21.88
CA PRO A 120 3.45 14.63 -21.58
C PRO A 120 3.83 15.84 -20.74
N GLU A 121 3.07 16.94 -20.80
CA GLU A 121 3.27 18.14 -20.01
C GLU A 121 3.16 17.86 -18.51
N PHE A 122 2.32 16.89 -18.13
CA PHE A 122 2.17 16.49 -16.74
C PHE A 122 3.52 16.08 -16.14
N TRP A 123 4.33 15.33 -16.91
CA TRP A 123 5.62 14.83 -16.42
C TRP A 123 6.72 15.90 -16.42
N GLN A 124 6.41 17.12 -16.91
CA GLN A 124 7.31 18.26 -16.85
C GLN A 124 7.06 19.14 -15.60
N LEU A 125 5.97 18.91 -14.88
CA LEU A 125 5.67 19.63 -13.64
C LEU A 125 6.72 19.29 -12.56
N ALA A 126 6.79 20.09 -11.51
CA ALA A 126 7.60 19.77 -10.35
C ALA A 126 7.17 18.43 -9.74
N LEU A 127 8.11 17.66 -9.23
CA LEU A 127 7.82 16.32 -8.67
C LEU A 127 6.71 16.37 -7.62
N THR A 128 6.76 17.34 -6.72
CA THR A 128 5.74 17.47 -5.66
C THR A 128 4.34 17.68 -6.26
N GLU A 129 4.24 18.44 -7.33
CA GLU A 129 2.97 18.67 -8.03
C GLU A 129 2.46 17.38 -8.69
N GLN A 130 3.35 16.65 -9.37
CA GLN A 130 3.01 15.35 -9.96
C GLN A 130 2.47 14.38 -8.88
N LEU A 131 3.22 14.24 -7.80
CA LEU A 131 2.88 13.30 -6.72
C LEU A 131 1.57 13.69 -6.03
N ASP A 132 1.36 14.98 -5.78
CA ASP A 132 0.13 15.44 -5.12
C ASP A 132 -1.10 15.24 -6.02
N GLU A 133 -0.97 15.48 -7.33
CA GLU A 133 -2.09 15.27 -8.26
C GLU A 133 -2.44 13.78 -8.38
N ILE A 134 -1.44 12.91 -8.52
CA ILE A 134 -1.70 11.45 -8.59
C ILE A 134 -2.38 11.00 -7.30
N ARG A 135 -1.84 11.39 -6.14
CA ARG A 135 -2.43 11.02 -4.83
C ARG A 135 -3.88 11.49 -4.72
N LYS A 136 -4.12 12.74 -5.08
CA LYS A 136 -5.46 13.34 -5.04
C LYS A 136 -6.45 12.55 -5.91
N ARG A 137 -6.05 12.20 -7.13
CA ARG A 137 -6.90 11.44 -8.05
C ARG A 137 -7.20 10.02 -7.52
N CYS A 138 -6.21 9.35 -6.95
CA CYS A 138 -6.44 8.04 -6.31
C CYS A 138 -7.43 8.16 -5.15
N LEU A 139 -7.34 9.24 -4.36
CA LEU A 139 -8.28 9.48 -3.27
C LEU A 139 -9.69 9.77 -3.79
N VAL A 140 -9.82 10.46 -4.93
CA VAL A 140 -11.12 10.72 -5.57
C VAL A 140 -11.75 9.39 -6.00
N VAL A 141 -11.01 8.50 -6.65
CA VAL A 141 -11.53 7.16 -7.03
C VAL A 141 -12.13 6.48 -5.78
N ARG A 142 -11.38 6.46 -4.68
CA ARG A 142 -11.85 5.82 -3.44
C ARG A 142 -13.07 6.53 -2.84
N GLY A 143 -13.10 7.86 -2.92
CA GLY A 143 -14.23 8.64 -2.44
C GLY A 143 -15.50 8.36 -3.24
N VAL A 144 -15.37 8.22 -4.55
CA VAL A 144 -16.50 7.88 -5.43
C VAL A 144 -16.98 6.45 -5.15
N GLU A 145 -16.04 5.48 -5.00
CA GLU A 145 -16.39 4.11 -4.59
C GLU A 145 -17.19 4.12 -3.28
N GLU A 146 -16.69 4.85 -2.28
CA GLU A 146 -17.32 4.95 -0.97
C GLU A 146 -18.74 5.53 -1.06
N ALA A 147 -18.93 6.51 -1.94
CA ALA A 147 -20.20 7.24 -2.08
C ALA A 147 -21.24 6.50 -2.94
N THR A 148 -20.81 5.65 -3.88
CA THR A 148 -21.71 5.13 -4.93
C THR A 148 -21.82 3.61 -4.98
N MET A 149 -20.87 2.85 -4.44
CA MET A 149 -20.96 1.38 -4.49
C MET A 149 -21.93 0.84 -3.44
N GLN A 150 -22.80 -0.06 -3.87
CA GLN A 150 -23.68 -0.80 -2.96
C GLN A 150 -22.85 -1.70 -2.04
N ARG A 151 -23.23 -1.80 -0.77
CA ARG A 151 -22.50 -2.57 0.26
C ARG A 151 -22.79 -4.09 0.15
N ASP A 152 -22.59 -4.63 -1.03
CA ASP A 152 -22.82 -6.04 -1.38
C ASP A 152 -21.48 -6.78 -1.49
N GLU A 153 -21.50 -7.95 -2.14
CA GLU A 153 -20.32 -8.79 -2.37
C GLU A 153 -19.24 -8.03 -3.17
N SER A 154 -19.64 -7.16 -4.12
CA SER A 154 -18.69 -6.34 -4.90
C SER A 154 -17.89 -5.40 -4.00
N TRP A 155 -18.57 -4.76 -3.08
CA TRP A 155 -17.93 -3.89 -2.08
C TRP A 155 -16.92 -4.68 -1.24
N CYS A 156 -17.29 -5.89 -0.82
CA CYS A 156 -16.43 -6.71 0.01
C CYS A 156 -15.12 -7.06 -0.73
N PHE A 157 -15.19 -7.45 -2.03
CA PHE A 157 -13.97 -7.76 -2.79
C PHE A 157 -13.10 -6.52 -3.02
N THR A 158 -13.71 -5.37 -3.28
CA THR A 158 -13.00 -4.09 -3.37
C THR A 158 -12.26 -3.81 -2.05
N ARG A 159 -12.95 -4.02 -0.93
CA ARG A 159 -12.38 -3.77 0.40
C ARG A 159 -11.26 -4.74 0.74
N ILE A 160 -11.41 -6.02 0.42
CA ILE A 160 -10.38 -7.04 0.66
C ILE A 160 -9.08 -6.64 -0.07
N GLY A 161 -9.19 -6.30 -1.35
CA GLY A 161 -8.02 -5.87 -2.14
C GLY A 161 -7.35 -4.64 -1.54
N ARG A 162 -8.15 -3.61 -1.21
CA ARG A 162 -7.65 -2.36 -0.64
C ARG A 162 -6.94 -2.58 0.70
N MET A 163 -7.56 -3.33 1.61
CA MET A 163 -7.03 -3.49 2.96
C MET A 163 -5.75 -4.35 2.96
N LEU A 164 -5.72 -5.38 2.12
CA LEU A 164 -4.53 -6.22 1.99
C LEU A 164 -3.34 -5.41 1.45
N GLU A 165 -3.56 -4.64 0.39
CA GLU A 165 -2.50 -3.79 -0.18
C GLU A 165 -2.05 -2.73 0.82
N ARG A 166 -2.99 -2.10 1.51
CA ARG A 166 -2.70 -1.04 2.48
C ARG A 166 -1.88 -1.56 3.66
N ALA A 167 -2.23 -2.73 4.20
CA ALA A 167 -1.47 -3.36 5.29
C ALA A 167 -0.02 -3.60 4.87
N ASP A 168 0.17 -4.20 3.69
CA ASP A 168 1.51 -4.46 3.15
C ASP A 168 2.30 -3.15 2.98
N LYS A 169 1.68 -2.14 2.38
CA LYS A 169 2.37 -0.88 2.07
C LYS A 169 2.66 -0.06 3.34
N THR A 170 1.79 -0.10 4.35
CA THR A 170 2.07 0.57 5.63
C THR A 170 3.25 -0.10 6.34
N ALA A 171 3.31 -1.44 6.35
CA ALA A 171 4.43 -2.17 6.92
C ALA A 171 5.74 -1.81 6.20
N ARG A 172 5.73 -1.81 4.86
CA ARG A 172 6.90 -1.43 4.06
C ARG A 172 7.30 0.02 4.27
N MET A 173 6.33 0.93 4.45
CA MET A 173 6.61 2.35 4.70
C MET A 173 7.39 2.51 6.01
N LEU A 174 7.04 1.74 7.03
CA LEU A 174 7.78 1.74 8.29
C LEU A 174 9.20 1.20 8.07
N ASP A 175 9.34 0.16 7.25
CA ASP A 175 10.64 -0.44 6.91
C ASP A 175 11.56 0.55 6.16
N VAL A 176 11.00 1.42 5.32
CA VAL A 176 11.78 2.48 4.63
C VAL A 176 12.62 3.26 5.64
N LYS A 177 12.04 3.57 6.81
CA LYS A 177 12.73 4.35 7.82
C LYS A 177 14.04 3.67 8.30
N TYR A 178 14.05 2.33 8.33
CA TYR A 178 15.25 1.59 8.70
C TYR A 178 16.30 1.58 7.59
N PHE A 179 15.87 1.61 6.34
CA PHE A 179 16.77 1.63 5.19
C PHE A 179 17.17 3.05 4.77
N LEU A 180 16.34 4.05 5.06
CA LEU A 180 16.73 5.46 4.90
C LEU A 180 17.62 5.82 6.09
N LEU A 181 18.83 5.30 6.04
CA LEU A 181 19.75 5.35 7.16
C LEU A 181 20.16 6.77 7.51
N LEU A 182 20.30 6.99 8.79
CA LEU A 182 20.95 8.19 9.29
C LEU A 182 22.42 8.19 8.81
N PRO A 183 22.99 9.36 8.53
CA PRO A 183 24.38 9.40 8.06
C PRO A 183 25.37 8.79 9.04
N ARG A 184 25.06 8.84 10.34
CA ARG A 184 25.95 8.34 11.39
C ARG A 184 25.14 7.65 12.50
N PRO A 185 25.73 6.61 13.14
CA PRO A 185 25.06 5.95 14.27
C PRO A 185 24.69 6.90 15.41
N GLU A 186 25.49 7.93 15.66
CA GLU A 186 25.25 8.92 16.71
C GLU A 186 24.07 9.83 16.42
N ASP A 187 23.56 9.86 15.21
CA ASP A 187 22.36 10.64 14.86
C ASP A 187 21.06 9.97 15.34
N VAL A 188 21.12 8.71 15.77
CA VAL A 188 19.96 7.99 16.29
C VAL A 188 19.44 8.70 17.55
N GLY A 189 18.15 9.04 17.54
CA GLY A 189 17.52 9.78 18.62
C GLY A 189 17.78 11.27 18.59
N GLY A 190 18.56 11.75 17.61
CA GLY A 190 18.83 13.17 17.42
C GLY A 190 17.76 13.88 16.59
N PRO A 191 17.94 15.19 16.37
CA PRO A 191 16.96 15.99 15.63
C PRO A 191 16.70 15.50 14.21
N LEU A 192 17.72 15.01 13.51
CA LEU A 192 17.56 14.47 12.15
C LEU A 192 16.68 13.22 12.16
N ASP A 193 16.89 12.33 13.13
CA ASP A 193 16.08 11.12 13.29
C ASP A 193 14.61 11.50 13.54
N GLU A 194 14.38 12.47 14.43
CA GLU A 194 13.01 12.94 14.72
C GLU A 194 12.35 13.53 13.46
N LEU A 195 13.09 14.33 12.68
CA LEU A 195 12.56 14.88 11.42
C LEU A 195 12.19 13.79 10.43
N GLN A 196 12.97 12.72 10.35
CA GLN A 196 12.66 11.58 9.47
C GLN A 196 11.38 10.86 9.92
N TRP A 197 11.18 10.67 11.23
CA TRP A 197 9.95 10.08 11.76
C TRP A 197 8.73 10.96 11.48
N ILE A 198 8.89 12.28 11.60
CA ILE A 198 7.83 13.25 11.26
C ILE A 198 7.51 13.16 9.76
N ALA A 199 8.54 13.09 8.91
CA ALA A 199 8.35 12.95 7.45
C ALA A 199 7.57 11.68 7.12
N LEU A 200 7.91 10.57 7.77
CA LEU A 200 7.18 9.31 7.63
C LEU A 200 5.70 9.47 8.01
N LEU A 201 5.44 9.99 9.21
CA LEU A 201 4.06 10.20 9.69
C LEU A 201 3.25 11.09 8.75
N ARG A 202 3.86 12.18 8.26
CA ARG A 202 3.21 13.11 7.31
C ARG A 202 2.91 12.42 5.98
N SER A 203 3.85 11.63 5.48
CA SER A 203 3.71 10.96 4.18
C SER A 203 2.59 9.93 4.18
N VAL A 204 2.41 9.20 5.29
CA VAL A 204 1.28 8.26 5.41
C VAL A 204 -0.02 8.93 5.86
N GLY A 205 0.00 10.25 6.09
CA GLY A 205 -1.18 10.99 6.54
C GLY A 205 -1.53 10.73 8.00
N ALA A 206 -0.55 10.32 8.80
CA ALA A 206 -0.76 9.90 10.19
C ALA A 206 -0.46 10.99 11.22
N TYR A 207 0.31 12.01 10.83
CA TYR A 207 0.93 12.94 11.78
C TYR A 207 -0.08 13.57 12.73
N GLN A 208 -1.19 14.11 12.21
CA GLN A 208 -2.18 14.82 13.03
C GLN A 208 -2.88 13.86 14.01
N MET A 209 -3.24 12.66 13.52
CA MET A 209 -3.90 11.67 14.39
C MET A 209 -2.96 11.14 15.46
N TYR A 210 -1.70 10.88 15.10
CA TYR A 210 -0.68 10.48 16.05
C TYR A 210 -0.53 11.54 17.17
N ARG A 211 -0.44 12.82 16.78
CA ARG A 211 -0.21 13.93 17.73
C ARG A 211 -1.39 14.14 18.70
N GLN A 212 -2.57 13.62 18.40
CA GLN A 212 -3.69 13.70 19.35
C GLN A 212 -3.45 12.85 20.60
N TYR A 213 -2.65 11.80 20.49
CA TYR A 213 -2.43 10.85 21.58
C TYR A 213 -0.99 10.83 22.10
N HIS A 214 -0.05 11.38 21.34
CA HIS A 214 1.37 11.31 21.68
C HIS A 214 2.01 12.69 21.61
N ALA A 215 2.57 13.13 22.73
CA ALA A 215 3.25 14.42 22.83
C ALA A 215 4.63 14.41 22.15
N GLU A 216 5.28 13.24 22.16
CA GLU A 216 6.65 13.08 21.65
C GLU A 216 6.66 12.16 20.42
N ILE A 217 7.71 12.31 19.62
CA ILE A 217 7.97 11.43 18.49
C ILE A 217 9.01 10.40 18.95
N SER A 218 8.59 9.14 19.08
CA SER A 218 9.52 8.08 19.42
C SER A 218 9.33 6.90 18.47
N PRO A 219 10.43 6.20 18.11
CA PRO A 219 10.34 5.06 17.19
C PRO A 219 9.31 4.01 17.62
N SER A 220 9.26 3.66 18.90
CA SER A 220 8.34 2.64 19.41
C SER A 220 6.89 3.10 19.32
N GLN A 221 6.59 4.36 19.67
CA GLN A 221 5.24 4.90 19.60
C GLN A 221 4.76 5.05 18.15
N VAL A 222 5.64 5.50 17.25
CA VAL A 222 5.29 5.62 15.81
C VAL A 222 5.05 4.23 15.22
N SER A 223 5.92 3.26 15.55
CA SER A 223 5.76 1.88 15.08
C SER A 223 4.47 1.26 15.61
N ALA A 224 4.19 1.44 16.91
CA ALA A 224 2.93 0.98 17.52
C ALA A 224 1.71 1.59 16.82
N PHE A 225 1.76 2.89 16.55
CA PHE A 225 0.64 3.59 15.89
C PHE A 225 0.40 3.06 14.49
N LEU A 226 1.47 2.87 13.71
CA LEU A 226 1.33 2.41 12.32
C LEU A 226 1.02 0.91 12.21
N LEU A 227 1.44 0.11 13.16
CA LEU A 227 1.19 -1.34 13.11
C LEU A 227 -0.07 -1.74 13.88
N MET A 228 -0.33 -1.14 15.04
CA MET A 228 -1.25 -1.72 16.03
C MET A 228 -2.48 -0.87 16.35
N GLU A 229 -2.56 0.41 15.93
CA GLU A 229 -3.69 1.28 16.29
C GLU A 229 -4.97 0.82 15.59
N PRO A 230 -5.97 0.28 16.32
CA PRO A 230 -7.16 -0.30 15.67
C PRO A 230 -8.11 0.75 15.08
N LEU A 231 -7.97 2.02 15.43
CA LEU A 231 -8.86 3.08 14.95
C LEU A 231 -8.24 3.92 13.82
N PHE A 232 -6.96 3.70 13.50
CA PHE A 232 -6.30 4.47 12.45
C PHE A 232 -6.41 3.74 11.10
N PRO A 233 -7.07 4.33 10.07
CA PRO A 233 -7.40 3.60 8.84
C PRO A 233 -6.22 3.10 8.01
N ARG A 234 -5.00 3.51 8.35
CA ARG A 234 -3.79 3.03 7.65
C ARG A 234 -2.94 2.13 8.53
N SER A 235 -3.33 1.86 9.77
CA SER A 235 -2.58 0.89 10.56
C SER A 235 -2.80 -0.52 10.02
N VAL A 236 -1.82 -1.38 10.24
CA VAL A 236 -1.92 -2.79 9.83
C VAL A 236 -3.09 -3.45 10.56
N HIS A 237 -3.22 -3.22 11.85
CA HIS A 237 -4.29 -3.83 12.66
C HIS A 237 -5.69 -3.44 12.14
N TYR A 238 -5.92 -2.13 11.87
CA TYR A 238 -7.18 -1.69 11.29
C TYR A 238 -7.46 -2.42 9.97
N CYS A 239 -6.44 -2.50 9.10
CA CYS A 239 -6.60 -3.16 7.80
C CYS A 239 -6.97 -4.64 7.94
N LEU A 240 -6.36 -5.34 8.92
CA LEU A 240 -6.69 -6.76 9.18
C LEU A 240 -8.13 -6.91 9.68
N LEU A 241 -8.59 -6.02 10.57
CA LEU A 241 -9.98 -6.06 11.07
C LEU A 241 -10.99 -5.87 9.93
N GLU A 242 -10.74 -4.89 9.06
CA GLU A 242 -11.63 -4.58 7.94
C GLU A 242 -11.61 -5.68 6.87
N LEU A 243 -10.44 -6.26 6.63
CA LEU A 243 -10.28 -7.39 5.71
C LEU A 243 -11.06 -8.60 6.23
N MET A 244 -10.90 -8.93 7.51
CA MET A 244 -11.61 -10.04 8.16
C MET A 244 -13.13 -9.82 8.09
N ALA A 245 -13.61 -8.63 8.43
CA ALA A 245 -15.04 -8.30 8.38
C ALA A 245 -15.60 -8.50 6.96
N SER A 246 -14.83 -8.13 5.93
CA SER A 246 -15.25 -8.28 4.53
C SER A 246 -15.34 -9.76 4.13
N VAL A 247 -14.36 -10.57 4.53
CA VAL A 247 -14.38 -12.02 4.27
C VAL A 247 -15.54 -12.68 5.02
N GLU A 248 -15.77 -12.31 6.28
CA GLU A 248 -16.89 -12.85 7.07
C GLU A 248 -18.22 -12.52 6.41
N ALA A 249 -18.39 -11.31 5.88
CA ALA A 249 -19.63 -10.91 5.20
C ALA A 249 -19.89 -11.77 3.94
N ILE A 250 -18.83 -12.08 3.16
CA ILE A 250 -18.97 -12.97 1.99
C ILE A 250 -19.30 -14.40 2.42
N GLU A 251 -18.63 -14.90 3.47
CA GLU A 251 -18.81 -16.29 3.91
C GLU A 251 -20.16 -16.51 4.61
N ALA A 252 -20.74 -15.49 5.22
CA ALA A 252 -22.05 -15.59 5.91
C ALA A 252 -23.16 -16.03 4.93
N ASP A 253 -23.10 -15.60 3.68
CA ASP A 253 -24.07 -15.94 2.65
C ASP A 253 -23.81 -17.33 2.04
N LYS A 254 -22.71 -18.01 2.40
CA LYS A 254 -22.26 -19.24 1.76
C LYS A 254 -22.14 -20.39 2.76
N SER A 255 -23.12 -20.49 3.65
CA SER A 255 -23.12 -21.49 4.75
C SER A 255 -23.07 -22.95 4.27
N SER A 256 -23.36 -23.22 2.99
CA SER A 256 -23.29 -24.56 2.41
C SER A 256 -21.87 -24.97 1.96
N ARG A 257 -20.90 -24.04 1.97
CA ARG A 257 -19.52 -24.33 1.57
C ARG A 257 -18.70 -24.85 2.76
N PRO A 258 -17.64 -25.66 2.50
CA PRO A 258 -16.73 -26.09 3.56
C PRO A 258 -16.12 -24.86 4.28
N SER A 259 -15.72 -25.09 5.53
CA SER A 259 -15.09 -24.04 6.35
C SER A 259 -13.91 -23.38 5.61
N SER A 260 -13.82 -22.06 5.72
CA SER A 260 -12.86 -21.28 4.95
C SER A 260 -11.47 -21.30 5.62
N THR A 261 -10.48 -21.87 4.93
CA THR A 261 -9.07 -21.82 5.34
C THR A 261 -8.58 -20.36 5.37
N LEU A 262 -9.09 -19.53 4.46
CA LEU A 262 -8.79 -18.11 4.44
C LEU A 262 -9.25 -17.43 5.74
N LEU A 263 -10.49 -17.68 6.16
CA LEU A 263 -11.02 -17.07 7.38
C LEU A 263 -10.28 -17.57 8.62
N ALA A 264 -9.91 -18.85 8.66
CA ALA A 264 -9.11 -19.41 9.74
C ALA A 264 -7.73 -18.75 9.83
N ALA A 265 -7.07 -18.56 8.67
CA ALA A 265 -5.76 -17.91 8.59
C ALA A 265 -5.84 -16.45 9.05
N LEU A 266 -6.89 -15.72 8.64
CA LEU A 266 -7.11 -14.34 9.05
C LEU A 266 -7.32 -14.22 10.55
N LYS A 267 -8.12 -15.11 11.14
CA LYS A 267 -8.38 -15.12 12.59
C LYS A 267 -7.09 -15.39 13.37
N LEU A 268 -6.28 -16.33 12.90
CA LEU A 268 -4.99 -16.63 13.53
C LEU A 268 -4.06 -15.43 13.46
N MET A 269 -3.94 -14.82 12.28
CA MET A 269 -3.10 -13.63 12.06
C MET A 269 -3.54 -12.46 12.96
N GLN A 270 -4.84 -12.21 13.00
CA GLN A 270 -5.42 -11.13 13.81
C GLN A 270 -5.14 -11.37 15.31
N ALA A 271 -5.32 -12.62 15.77
CA ALA A 271 -5.06 -13.00 17.17
C ALA A 271 -3.57 -12.80 17.52
N GLN A 272 -2.68 -13.18 16.63
CA GLN A 272 -1.24 -12.97 16.82
C GLN A 272 -0.92 -11.47 16.95
N TRP A 273 -1.42 -10.67 16.01
CA TRP A 273 -1.12 -9.23 16.01
C TRP A 273 -1.78 -8.48 17.16
N SER A 274 -2.92 -8.90 17.63
CA SER A 274 -3.53 -8.36 18.85
C SER A 274 -2.73 -8.65 20.11
N UNK A 275 -1.99 -9.51 19.98
CA UNK A 275 -1.31 -9.93 21.07
C UNK A 275 0.08 -9.55 21.08
N THR A 276 0.47 -8.97 20.15
CA THR A 276 1.89 -8.62 20.03
C THR A 276 2.19 -7.31 20.78
N ASP A 277 3.27 -7.32 21.55
CA ASP A 277 3.78 -6.09 22.17
C ASP A 277 4.83 -5.46 21.25
N ILE A 278 4.74 -4.15 21.03
CA ILE A 278 5.64 -3.43 20.12
C ILE A 278 7.10 -3.47 20.61
N ASN A 279 7.33 -3.45 21.93
CA ASN A 279 8.68 -3.48 22.46
C ASN A 279 9.33 -4.86 22.27
N ASP A 280 8.54 -5.93 22.39
CA ASP A 280 9.00 -7.29 22.08
C ASP A 280 9.35 -7.41 20.59
N LEU A 281 8.49 -6.85 19.73
CA LEU A 281 8.73 -6.86 18.28
C LEU A 281 10.02 -6.11 17.93
N ILE A 282 10.22 -4.92 18.50
CA ILE A 282 11.43 -4.12 18.27
C ILE A 282 12.68 -4.86 18.80
N SER A 283 12.59 -5.44 20.00
CA SER A 283 13.74 -6.12 20.62
C SER A 283 14.12 -7.41 19.88
N SER A 284 13.15 -8.07 19.24
CA SER A 284 13.40 -9.29 18.44
C SER A 284 13.79 -8.98 16.99
N GLY A 285 13.69 -7.71 16.58
CA GLY A 285 14.00 -7.25 15.22
C GLY A 285 12.73 -6.80 14.48
N LEU A 286 12.53 -5.50 14.41
CA LEU A 286 11.34 -4.96 13.75
C LEU A 286 11.29 -5.31 12.27
N HIS A 287 12.43 -5.24 11.57
CA HIS A 287 12.53 -5.60 10.15
C HIS A 287 12.09 -7.05 9.93
N GLU A 288 12.60 -7.99 10.73
CA GLU A 288 12.25 -9.41 10.67
C GLU A 288 10.75 -9.61 10.95
N GLY A 289 10.21 -8.84 11.89
CA GLY A 289 8.77 -8.85 12.19
C GLY A 289 7.94 -8.39 11.01
N ILE A 290 8.38 -7.33 10.32
CA ILE A 290 7.72 -6.81 9.12
C ILE A 290 7.80 -7.84 7.98
N ASP A 291 8.95 -8.47 7.78
CA ASP A 291 9.08 -9.54 6.77
C ASP A 291 8.11 -10.70 7.05
N GLY A 292 8.01 -11.12 8.31
CA GLY A 292 7.05 -12.15 8.71
C GLY A 292 5.61 -11.73 8.42
N LEU A 293 5.27 -10.49 8.72
CA LEU A 293 3.95 -9.93 8.39
C LEU A 293 3.69 -9.96 6.88
N GLN A 294 4.66 -9.57 6.08
CA GLN A 294 4.53 -9.58 4.61
C GLN A 294 4.30 -11.00 4.08
N GLN A 295 5.00 -12.00 4.63
CA GLN A 295 4.79 -13.41 4.28
C GLN A 295 3.37 -13.86 4.61
N GLN A 296 2.86 -13.46 5.78
CA GLN A 296 1.48 -13.76 6.18
C GLN A 296 0.48 -13.09 5.22
N LEU A 297 0.70 -11.83 4.85
CA LEU A 297 -0.17 -11.11 3.90
C LEU A 297 -0.14 -11.77 2.52
N ASN A 298 1.01 -12.25 2.07
CA ASN A 298 1.13 -13.00 0.81
C ASN A 298 0.35 -14.33 0.89
N THR A 299 0.39 -15.00 2.03
CA THR A 299 -0.41 -16.22 2.26
C THR A 299 -1.90 -15.90 2.17
N ILE A 300 -2.35 -14.81 2.79
CA ILE A 300 -3.75 -14.37 2.71
C ILE A 300 -4.15 -14.08 1.25
N HIS A 301 -3.28 -13.44 0.47
CA HIS A 301 -3.50 -13.22 -0.96
C HIS A 301 -3.73 -14.55 -1.69
N THR A 302 -2.81 -15.51 -1.54
CA THR A 302 -2.89 -16.81 -2.19
C THR A 302 -4.19 -17.56 -1.82
N LEU A 303 -4.55 -17.52 -0.53
CA LEU A 303 -5.79 -18.15 -0.05
C LEU A 303 -7.03 -17.45 -0.62
N THR A 304 -6.98 -16.13 -0.79
CA THR A 304 -8.06 -15.34 -1.40
C THR A 304 -8.25 -15.76 -2.87
N GLU A 305 -7.16 -15.85 -3.63
CA GLU A 305 -7.20 -16.30 -5.03
C GLU A 305 -7.78 -17.70 -5.14
N ALA A 306 -7.27 -18.62 -4.33
CA ALA A 306 -7.73 -20.02 -4.34
C ALA A 306 -9.21 -20.14 -3.98
N ARG A 307 -9.68 -19.30 -3.03
CA ARG A 307 -11.07 -19.37 -2.53
C ARG A 307 -12.08 -18.78 -3.50
N TYR A 308 -11.74 -17.65 -4.14
CA TYR A 308 -12.74 -16.83 -4.85
C TYR A 308 -12.47 -16.66 -6.35
N PHE A 309 -11.23 -16.72 -6.81
CA PHE A 309 -10.89 -16.35 -8.19
C PHE A 309 -10.65 -17.57 -9.08
N THR A 310 -10.42 -18.73 -8.49
CA THR A 310 -10.25 -19.99 -9.23
C THR A 310 -11.63 -20.63 -9.41
N PRO A 311 -12.02 -20.96 -10.65
CA PRO A 311 -13.29 -21.68 -10.87
C PRO A 311 -13.28 -23.02 -10.13
N SER A 312 -14.33 -23.30 -9.39
CA SER A 312 -14.49 -24.62 -8.76
C SER A 312 -14.52 -25.69 -9.86
N PRO A 313 -13.77 -26.79 -9.73
CA PRO A 313 -13.91 -27.87 -10.68
C PRO A 313 -15.38 -28.33 -10.70
N CYS A 314 -15.92 -28.44 -11.90
CA CYS A 314 -17.29 -28.93 -12.06
C CYS A 314 -17.36 -30.37 -11.51
N THR A 315 -18.08 -30.55 -10.42
CA THR A 315 -18.41 -31.88 -9.90
C THR A 315 -19.55 -32.52 -10.73
#